data_b5ffedbcbb5c4cfde409c63af099f624
#
_entry.id   b5ffedbcbb5c4cfde409c63af099f624
#
_cell.length_a   1.000
_cell.length_b   1.000
_cell.length_c   1.000
_cell.angle_alpha   90.00
_cell.angle_beta   90.00
_cell.angle_gamma   90.00
#
_symmetry.space_group_name_H-M   'P 1'
#
loop_
_entity.id
_entity.type
_entity.pdbx_description
1 polymer ?
#
loop_
_entity_poly.entity_id
_entity_poly.type
_entity_poly.pdbx_seq_one_letter_code
_entity_poly.pdbx_strand_id
1 'polypeptide(L)'
;EMVGMIAGQSIGEVSTQMSVPYNSQHKIIIKNKTSGEFCVKSITMGEFCDNLIEQYPELTFNTGHENSVETLLESLENDYYIVGVSENEKTNWNKISHISKHPVNGQMMKVHTKSGRIVETTTSHSHLIRENHKVVPIVGANMKEGMRIPICSKIDTVFVKDMYKTYKLDEQFGWFIGAYLAEGNLNYNEISITNISEYYIENTKKIAGLFGKECRVVEKQGEYGKSITTKFNCEALAELLLTTCGNGSFMKKVPDFAFTAPHEFKKGLFQGYFDGDGNFQCNQTHHQIRCCSRSEQLIKDLALILNYFSIFGNMKSEMNKGSMLYHLNISPKYAKQYQSQIGTVLHADKLANLVKFIERNDIRFLSEQIDKINGLGEIIAHCGKTLRLPGQSRTYGFWKNKDSIGRRTLEKYYKVFNEHPDKEIIKDELSLIEQAVSSNVVWDEIINIEYYTPEQTNFVYDFTVPGNQTFMTDYGVIVHNTLNTFHFAGVASKSNVTRGVPRIEEILS
;
A
#
# COMPACT_ATOMS: atom_id res chain seq x y z
N GLU A 1 -35.80 27.49 4.38
CA GLU A 1 -34.44 27.48 3.77
C GLU A 1 -33.63 26.25 4.19
N MET A 2 -33.58 25.87 5.48
CA MET A 2 -32.86 24.66 5.94
C MET A 2 -33.44 23.36 5.40
N VAL A 3 -34.77 23.24 5.27
CA VAL A 3 -35.42 22.01 4.77
C VAL A 3 -35.07 21.78 3.28
N GLY A 4 -35.00 22.84 2.48
CA GLY A 4 -34.58 22.74 1.08
C GLY A 4 -33.11 22.38 0.90
N MET A 5 -32.23 22.85 1.78
CA MET A 5 -30.81 22.45 1.77
C MET A 5 -30.65 20.97 2.21
N ILE A 6 -31.34 20.54 3.24
CA ILE A 6 -31.32 19.14 3.71
C ILE A 6 -31.89 18.21 2.65
N ALA A 7 -33.01 18.59 2.01
CA ALA A 7 -33.57 17.82 0.90
C ALA A 7 -32.66 17.81 -0.32
N GLY A 8 -32.07 18.95 -0.69
CA GLY A 8 -31.11 19.04 -1.77
C GLY A 8 -29.81 18.24 -1.50
N GLN A 9 -29.34 18.25 -0.27
CA GLN A 9 -28.19 17.47 0.17
C GLN A 9 -28.51 15.97 0.17
N SER A 10 -29.67 15.56 0.67
CA SER A 10 -30.13 14.16 0.66
C SER A 10 -30.35 13.62 -0.75
N ILE A 11 -30.88 14.43 -1.68
CA ILE A 11 -31.04 14.06 -3.10
C ILE A 11 -29.69 14.09 -3.82
N GLY A 12 -28.83 15.05 -3.53
CA GLY A 12 -27.49 15.15 -4.09
C GLY A 12 -26.56 14.03 -3.64
N GLU A 13 -26.65 13.61 -2.39
CA GLU A 13 -25.89 12.48 -1.85
C GLU A 13 -26.24 11.16 -2.54
N VAL A 14 -27.50 10.97 -2.90
CA VAL A 14 -27.99 9.76 -3.59
C VAL A 14 -27.51 9.70 -5.04
N SER A 15 -27.30 10.83 -5.70
CA SER A 15 -26.87 10.90 -7.10
C SER A 15 -25.34 10.81 -7.30
N THR A 16 -24.57 10.85 -6.21
CA THR A 16 -23.10 10.93 -6.23
C THR A 16 -22.38 9.69 -5.75
N GLN A 17 -22.96 8.50 -5.88
CA GLN A 17 -22.29 7.24 -5.50
C GLN A 17 -21.22 6.84 -6.48
N MET A 18 -20.09 6.36 -6.00
CA MET A 18 -18.85 6.38 -6.69
C MET A 18 -17.91 5.32 -6.30
N SER A 19 -17.02 4.94 -7.23
CA SER A 19 -16.38 3.66 -7.13
C SER A 19 -15.09 3.61 -7.92
N VAL A 20 -14.35 2.56 -7.68
CA VAL A 20 -13.14 2.21 -8.41
C VAL A 20 -13.49 1.32 -9.61
N PRO A 21 -12.67 1.31 -10.69
CA PRO A 21 -12.93 0.51 -11.86
C PRO A 21 -12.77 -0.99 -11.60
N TYR A 22 -13.36 -1.83 -12.48
CA TYR A 22 -13.28 -3.29 -12.43
C TYR A 22 -11.86 -3.82 -12.18
N ASN A 23 -10.87 -3.28 -12.87
CA ASN A 23 -9.48 -3.75 -12.85
C ASN A 23 -8.67 -3.27 -11.63
N SER A 24 -9.24 -2.46 -10.75
CA SER A 24 -8.55 -2.05 -9.52
C SER A 24 -8.27 -3.28 -8.66
N GLN A 25 -6.99 -3.56 -8.40
CA GLN A 25 -6.57 -4.71 -7.60
C GLN A 25 -6.51 -4.39 -6.12
N HIS A 26 -6.80 -5.40 -5.30
CA HIS A 26 -6.80 -5.28 -3.84
C HIS A 26 -6.23 -6.53 -3.20
N LYS A 27 -5.66 -6.37 -2.00
CA LYS A 27 -5.24 -7.47 -1.13
C LYS A 27 -6.30 -7.65 -0.06
N ILE A 28 -7.07 -8.71 -0.15
CA ILE A 28 -8.19 -9.00 0.75
C ILE A 28 -7.86 -10.23 1.59
N ILE A 29 -8.00 -10.12 2.91
CA ILE A 29 -7.99 -11.27 3.80
C ILE A 29 -9.38 -11.88 3.82
N ILE A 30 -9.48 -13.16 3.53
CA ILE A 30 -10.70 -13.97 3.64
C ILE A 30 -10.54 -14.88 4.84
N LYS A 31 -11.40 -14.73 5.84
CA LYS A 31 -11.34 -15.51 7.09
C LYS A 31 -12.65 -16.25 7.32
N ASN A 32 -12.60 -17.56 7.41
CA ASN A 32 -13.76 -18.37 7.77
C ASN A 32 -14.12 -18.15 9.24
N LYS A 33 -15.37 -17.86 9.53
CA LYS A 33 -15.86 -17.54 10.87
C LYS A 33 -15.85 -18.75 11.81
N THR A 34 -16.09 -19.95 11.28
CA THR A 34 -16.22 -21.17 12.06
C THR A 34 -14.85 -21.78 12.36
N SER A 35 -14.03 -22.01 11.34
CA SER A 35 -12.70 -22.60 11.51
C SER A 35 -11.63 -21.62 11.97
N GLY A 36 -11.84 -20.32 11.77
CA GLY A 36 -10.82 -19.29 11.98
C GLY A 36 -9.71 -19.28 10.93
N GLU A 37 -9.75 -20.21 9.96
CA GLU A 37 -8.80 -20.27 8.87
C GLU A 37 -8.91 -19.02 7.98
N PHE A 38 -7.76 -18.52 7.54
CA PHE A 38 -7.71 -17.34 6.67
C PHE A 38 -6.68 -17.47 5.56
N CYS A 39 -6.89 -16.74 4.49
CA CYS A 39 -5.91 -16.54 3.43
C CYS A 39 -5.97 -15.10 2.93
N VAL A 40 -4.88 -14.63 2.34
CA VAL A 40 -4.87 -13.39 1.58
C VAL A 40 -5.09 -13.72 0.10
N LYS A 41 -5.82 -12.88 -0.61
CA LYS A 41 -6.06 -13.00 -2.04
C LYS A 41 -5.86 -11.65 -2.72
N SER A 42 -5.02 -11.66 -3.76
CA SER A 42 -4.93 -10.56 -4.71
C SER A 42 -6.01 -10.73 -5.76
N ILE A 43 -6.96 -9.81 -5.80
CA ILE A 43 -8.13 -9.93 -6.66
C ILE A 43 -8.53 -8.55 -7.19
N THR A 44 -9.05 -8.49 -8.42
CA THR A 44 -9.65 -7.26 -8.92
C THR A 44 -10.96 -6.96 -8.23
N MET A 45 -11.28 -5.69 -8.09
CA MET A 45 -12.52 -5.22 -7.45
C MET A 45 -13.75 -5.83 -8.11
N GLY A 46 -13.77 -5.80 -9.45
CA GLY A 46 -14.89 -6.35 -10.22
C GLY A 46 -15.03 -7.84 -10.04
N GLU A 47 -13.93 -8.61 -10.15
CA GLU A 47 -13.97 -10.07 -9.94
C GLU A 47 -14.45 -10.43 -8.54
N PHE A 48 -13.97 -9.72 -7.52
CA PHE A 48 -14.40 -9.95 -6.15
C PHE A 48 -15.88 -9.70 -5.94
N CYS A 49 -16.36 -8.53 -6.40
CA CYS A 49 -17.77 -8.17 -6.23
C CYS A 49 -18.69 -9.03 -7.09
N ASP A 50 -18.38 -9.24 -8.37
CA ASP A 50 -19.22 -10.02 -9.28
C ASP A 50 -19.37 -11.46 -8.80
N ASN A 51 -18.30 -12.11 -8.35
CA ASN A 51 -18.34 -13.47 -7.80
C ASN A 51 -19.28 -13.54 -6.57
N LEU A 52 -19.22 -12.57 -5.67
CA LEU A 52 -20.09 -12.56 -4.48
C LEU A 52 -21.54 -12.25 -4.81
N ILE A 53 -21.79 -11.34 -5.76
CA ILE A 53 -23.15 -11.02 -6.25
C ILE A 53 -23.79 -12.26 -6.88
N GLU A 54 -23.05 -12.99 -7.72
CA GLU A 54 -23.54 -14.19 -8.38
C GLU A 54 -23.74 -15.37 -7.40
N GLN A 55 -22.84 -15.50 -6.42
CA GLN A 55 -22.89 -16.59 -5.44
C GLN A 55 -24.01 -16.41 -4.42
N TYR A 56 -24.35 -15.17 -4.06
CA TYR A 56 -25.31 -14.83 -2.99
C TYR A 56 -26.43 -13.87 -3.46
N PRO A 57 -27.26 -14.28 -4.44
CA PRO A 57 -28.31 -13.43 -4.96
C PRO A 57 -29.36 -13.09 -3.90
N GLU A 58 -29.57 -13.94 -2.89
CA GLU A 58 -30.49 -13.71 -1.77
C GLU A 58 -30.05 -12.61 -0.80
N LEU A 59 -28.75 -12.27 -0.81
CA LEU A 59 -28.18 -11.17 0.00
C LEU A 59 -27.90 -9.93 -0.84
N THR A 60 -28.28 -9.98 -2.12
CA THR A 60 -28.09 -8.90 -3.09
C THR A 60 -29.41 -8.21 -3.37
N PHE A 61 -29.44 -6.90 -3.28
CA PHE A 61 -30.63 -6.08 -3.49
C PHE A 61 -30.34 -4.87 -4.37
N ASN A 62 -31.37 -4.44 -5.10
CA ASN A 62 -31.30 -3.24 -5.91
C ASN A 62 -31.35 -2.00 -5.02
N THR A 63 -30.51 -1.02 -5.29
CA THR A 63 -30.40 0.22 -4.52
C THR A 63 -31.42 1.30 -4.93
N GLY A 64 -32.36 0.98 -5.83
CA GLY A 64 -33.35 1.94 -6.38
C GLY A 64 -32.83 2.67 -7.64
N HIS A 65 -31.59 2.47 -8.05
CA HIS A 65 -31.04 2.99 -9.31
C HIS A 65 -30.93 1.86 -10.33
N GLU A 66 -31.14 2.17 -11.59
CA GLU A 66 -31.06 1.20 -12.68
C GLU A 66 -29.71 0.51 -12.71
N ASN A 67 -29.72 -0.83 -12.72
CA ASN A 67 -28.54 -1.71 -12.73
C ASN A 67 -27.55 -1.49 -11.55
N SER A 68 -28.00 -0.93 -10.44
CA SER A 68 -27.19 -0.73 -9.25
C SER A 68 -27.58 -1.73 -8.16
N VAL A 69 -26.61 -2.47 -7.64
CA VAL A 69 -26.82 -3.52 -6.63
C VAL A 69 -25.85 -3.40 -5.47
N GLU A 70 -26.29 -3.85 -4.32
CA GLU A 70 -25.50 -3.96 -3.10
C GLU A 70 -25.66 -5.37 -2.51
N THR A 71 -24.56 -5.95 -2.01
CA THR A 71 -24.56 -7.27 -1.37
C THR A 71 -24.05 -7.18 0.06
N LEU A 72 -24.82 -7.76 0.99
CA LEU A 72 -24.47 -7.84 2.41
C LEU A 72 -23.49 -8.99 2.67
N LEU A 73 -22.34 -8.71 3.29
CA LEU A 73 -21.32 -9.72 3.61
C LEU A 73 -21.37 -10.22 5.04
N GLU A 74 -22.04 -9.52 5.94
CA GLU A 74 -22.03 -9.82 7.37
C GLU A 74 -22.61 -11.20 7.73
N SER A 75 -23.59 -11.69 6.96
CA SER A 75 -24.22 -13.00 7.15
C SER A 75 -23.48 -14.14 6.46
N LEU A 76 -22.44 -13.88 5.66
CA LEU A 76 -21.67 -14.90 4.99
C LEU A 76 -20.84 -15.75 5.98
N GLU A 77 -20.46 -16.94 5.53
CA GLU A 77 -19.56 -17.84 6.27
C GLU A 77 -18.17 -17.24 6.48
N ASN A 78 -17.72 -16.39 5.56
CA ASN A 78 -16.41 -15.73 5.61
C ASN A 78 -16.55 -14.26 5.97
N ASP A 79 -15.58 -13.77 6.73
CA ASP A 79 -15.31 -12.34 6.90
C ASP A 79 -14.22 -11.91 5.92
N TYR A 80 -14.34 -10.69 5.43
CA TYR A 80 -13.43 -10.09 4.48
C TYR A 80 -12.78 -8.85 5.08
N TYR A 81 -11.45 -8.73 5.00
CA TYR A 81 -10.71 -7.61 5.60
C TYR A 81 -9.81 -6.93 4.56
N ILE A 82 -9.74 -5.63 4.66
CA ILE A 82 -8.89 -4.78 3.85
C ILE A 82 -8.18 -3.74 4.73
N VAL A 83 -6.98 -3.32 4.33
CA VAL A 83 -6.26 -2.26 5.05
C VAL A 83 -6.95 -0.92 4.79
N GLY A 84 -7.13 -0.14 5.83
CA GLY A 84 -7.61 1.24 5.78
C GLY A 84 -6.86 2.12 6.78
N VAL A 85 -7.21 3.40 6.87
CA VAL A 85 -6.59 4.38 7.77
C VAL A 85 -7.65 5.04 8.64
N SER A 86 -7.34 5.22 9.93
CA SER A 86 -8.16 5.98 10.87
C SER A 86 -7.95 7.50 10.72
N GLU A 87 -8.84 8.29 11.29
CA GLU A 87 -8.70 9.76 11.35
C GLU A 87 -7.39 10.23 11.99
N ASN A 88 -6.76 9.39 12.85
CA ASN A 88 -5.51 9.64 13.53
C ASN A 88 -4.29 9.05 12.78
N GLU A 89 -4.41 8.83 11.50
CA GLU A 89 -3.33 8.38 10.61
C GLU A 89 -2.76 6.98 10.96
N LYS A 90 -3.55 6.09 11.59
CA LYS A 90 -3.16 4.71 11.89
C LYS A 90 -3.82 3.74 10.93
N THR A 91 -3.03 2.86 10.33
CA THR A 91 -3.52 1.80 9.44
C THR A 91 -3.98 0.59 10.24
N ASN A 92 -5.09 0.00 9.81
CA ASN A 92 -5.66 -1.20 10.42
C ASN A 92 -6.29 -2.08 9.34
N TRP A 93 -6.39 -3.38 9.63
CA TRP A 93 -7.23 -4.30 8.88
C TRP A 93 -8.67 -4.13 9.33
N ASN A 94 -9.52 -3.66 8.44
CA ASN A 94 -10.93 -3.38 8.70
C ASN A 94 -11.80 -4.38 7.95
N LYS A 95 -12.92 -4.77 8.57
CA LYS A 95 -13.89 -5.68 7.97
C LYS A 95 -14.71 -4.96 6.91
N ILE A 96 -14.90 -5.60 5.76
CA ILE A 96 -15.83 -5.17 4.71
C ILE A 96 -17.21 -5.69 5.09
N SER A 97 -18.21 -4.82 5.19
CA SER A 97 -19.60 -5.20 5.52
C SER A 97 -20.47 -5.38 4.28
N HIS A 98 -20.25 -4.58 3.26
CA HIS A 98 -21.01 -4.60 2.01
C HIS A 98 -20.10 -4.37 0.81
N ILE A 99 -20.55 -4.81 -0.35
CA ILE A 99 -19.99 -4.47 -1.64
C ILE A 99 -21.10 -3.87 -2.51
N SER A 100 -20.74 -2.94 -3.37
CA SER A 100 -21.69 -2.33 -4.31
C SER A 100 -21.13 -2.34 -5.74
N LYS A 101 -22.06 -2.39 -6.70
CA LYS A 101 -21.80 -2.34 -8.13
C LYS A 101 -22.77 -1.37 -8.78
N HIS A 102 -22.26 -0.43 -9.56
CA HIS A 102 -23.04 0.60 -10.23
C HIS A 102 -22.58 0.79 -11.67
N PRO A 103 -23.47 1.14 -12.61
CA PRO A 103 -23.06 1.63 -13.92
C PRO A 103 -22.20 2.90 -13.74
N VAL A 104 -21.19 3.07 -14.59
CA VAL A 104 -20.43 4.32 -14.59
C VAL A 104 -21.37 5.47 -14.97
N ASN A 105 -21.47 6.43 -14.09
CA ASN A 105 -22.20 7.66 -14.35
C ASN A 105 -21.24 8.84 -14.18
N GLY A 106 -20.88 9.48 -15.28
CA GLY A 106 -19.97 10.62 -15.28
C GLY A 106 -18.55 10.29 -15.73
N GLN A 107 -17.62 11.07 -15.25
CA GLN A 107 -16.23 11.07 -15.69
C GLN A 107 -15.35 10.26 -14.70
N MET A 108 -14.42 9.52 -15.26
CA MET A 108 -13.34 8.88 -14.50
C MET A 108 -12.14 9.81 -14.37
N MET A 109 -11.38 9.63 -13.29
CA MET A 109 -10.13 10.33 -13.06
C MET A 109 -9.03 9.36 -12.68
N LYS A 110 -7.82 9.64 -13.15
CA LYS A 110 -6.60 8.94 -12.79
C LYS A 110 -5.64 9.91 -12.13
N VAL A 111 -5.38 9.70 -10.86
CA VAL A 111 -4.54 10.56 -10.02
C VAL A 111 -3.14 9.97 -9.95
N HIS A 112 -2.14 10.75 -10.35
CA HIS A 112 -0.72 10.38 -10.30
C HIS A 112 -0.02 11.13 -9.18
N THR A 113 0.74 10.40 -8.37
CA THR A 113 1.48 10.97 -7.25
C THR A 113 2.98 11.02 -7.52
N LYS A 114 3.67 11.85 -6.77
CA LYS A 114 5.11 12.07 -6.89
C LYS A 114 5.95 10.83 -6.59
N SER A 115 5.45 9.95 -5.72
CA SER A 115 6.11 8.67 -5.44
C SER A 115 5.82 7.58 -6.48
N GLY A 116 5.11 7.92 -7.58
CA GLY A 116 4.79 7.03 -8.68
C GLY A 116 3.59 6.13 -8.44
N ARG A 117 2.72 6.48 -7.48
CA ARG A 117 1.46 5.77 -7.26
C ARG A 117 0.37 6.32 -8.17
N ILE A 118 -0.55 5.44 -8.48
CA ILE A 118 -1.70 5.76 -9.31
C ILE A 118 -2.95 5.27 -8.59
N VAL A 119 -3.99 6.08 -8.61
CA VAL A 119 -5.33 5.65 -8.21
C VAL A 119 -6.34 6.13 -9.24
N GLU A 120 -7.24 5.23 -9.60
CA GLU A 120 -8.26 5.46 -10.61
C GLU A 120 -9.65 5.33 -9.99
N THR A 121 -10.48 6.36 -10.15
CA THR A 121 -11.81 6.44 -9.53
C THR A 121 -12.75 7.28 -10.41
N THR A 122 -14.03 7.28 -10.09
CA THR A 122 -14.93 8.30 -10.61
C THR A 122 -14.61 9.67 -9.99
N THR A 123 -14.91 10.77 -10.68
CA THR A 123 -14.68 12.13 -10.18
C THR A 123 -15.43 12.46 -8.91
N SER A 124 -16.48 11.77 -8.67
CA SER A 124 -17.34 11.96 -7.52
C SER A 124 -16.93 11.05 -6.33
N HIS A 125 -16.02 10.07 -6.50
CA HIS A 125 -15.45 9.27 -5.42
C HIS A 125 -14.74 10.12 -4.36
N SER A 126 -14.82 9.71 -3.10
CA SER A 126 -14.17 10.42 -2.00
C SER A 126 -12.74 9.91 -1.81
N HIS A 127 -11.82 10.85 -1.93
CA HIS A 127 -10.43 10.66 -1.55
C HIS A 127 -10.17 11.18 -0.15
N LEU A 128 -8.94 11.14 0.29
CA LEU A 128 -8.54 11.56 1.63
C LEU A 128 -7.48 12.65 1.57
N ILE A 129 -7.63 13.65 2.43
CA ILE A 129 -6.63 14.69 2.67
C ILE A 129 -6.40 14.86 4.17
N ARG A 130 -5.39 15.64 4.54
CA ARG A 130 -5.14 16.03 5.93
C ARG A 130 -5.61 17.46 6.17
N GLU A 131 -6.61 17.61 7.02
CA GLU A 131 -7.17 18.89 7.43
C GLU A 131 -7.44 18.89 8.94
N ASN A 132 -7.17 20.01 9.61
CA ASN A 132 -7.33 20.14 11.07
C ASN A 132 -6.69 18.97 11.85
N HIS A 133 -5.51 18.53 11.42
CA HIS A 133 -4.73 17.42 12.00
C HIS A 133 -5.39 16.03 11.95
N LYS A 134 -6.40 15.86 11.13
CA LYS A 134 -7.11 14.59 10.92
C LYS A 134 -7.13 14.21 9.45
N VAL A 135 -7.33 12.92 9.19
CA VAL A 135 -7.66 12.39 7.87
C VAL A 135 -9.13 12.66 7.61
N VAL A 136 -9.44 13.38 6.56
CA VAL A 136 -10.81 13.75 6.19
C VAL A 136 -11.09 13.46 4.71
N PRO A 137 -12.35 13.14 4.34
CA PRO A 137 -12.70 12.92 2.95
C PRO A 137 -12.79 14.22 2.14
N ILE A 138 -12.44 14.11 0.86
CA ILE A 138 -12.63 15.14 -0.16
C ILE A 138 -13.16 14.50 -1.43
N VAL A 139 -14.19 15.10 -2.04
CA VAL A 139 -14.72 14.63 -3.33
C VAL A 139 -13.66 14.76 -4.42
N GLY A 140 -13.50 13.74 -5.27
CA GLY A 140 -12.49 13.69 -6.32
C GLY A 140 -12.52 14.90 -7.25
N ALA A 141 -13.71 15.39 -7.62
CA ALA A 141 -13.88 16.60 -8.43
C ALA A 141 -13.24 17.88 -7.82
N ASN A 142 -13.03 17.89 -6.50
CA ASN A 142 -12.39 19.00 -5.79
C ASN A 142 -10.87 18.83 -5.63
N MET A 143 -10.33 17.69 -6.05
CA MET A 143 -8.89 17.43 -5.98
C MET A 143 -8.14 18.28 -7.01
N LYS A 144 -6.93 18.67 -6.63
CA LYS A 144 -6.05 19.49 -7.48
C LYS A 144 -4.61 19.02 -7.37
N GLU A 145 -3.83 19.27 -8.41
CA GLU A 145 -2.39 19.12 -8.36
C GLU A 145 -1.80 19.94 -7.21
N GLY A 146 -0.79 19.38 -6.55
CA GLY A 146 -0.18 19.95 -5.34
C GLY A 146 -0.85 19.53 -4.03
N MET A 147 -2.10 19.05 -4.04
CA MET A 147 -2.71 18.44 -2.87
C MET A 147 -2.00 17.14 -2.50
N ARG A 148 -2.17 16.69 -1.25
CA ARG A 148 -1.52 15.48 -0.74
C ARG A 148 -2.53 14.47 -0.28
N ILE A 149 -2.32 13.22 -0.71
CA ILE A 149 -3.15 12.07 -0.37
C ILE A 149 -2.36 11.04 0.45
N PRO A 150 -3.02 10.23 1.30
CA PRO A 150 -2.34 9.26 2.14
C PRO A 150 -2.00 7.99 1.35
N ILE A 151 -0.73 7.62 1.43
CA ILE A 151 -0.21 6.34 0.94
C ILE A 151 0.19 5.50 2.14
N CYS A 152 -0.23 4.25 2.18
CA CYS A 152 0.17 3.31 3.23
C CYS A 152 1.70 3.19 3.30
N SER A 153 2.28 3.36 4.48
CA SER A 153 3.71 3.20 4.73
C SER A 153 4.02 2.22 5.85
N LYS A 154 2.99 1.78 6.57
CA LYS A 154 3.10 0.75 7.59
C LYS A 154 1.86 -0.12 7.60
N ILE A 155 2.06 -1.43 7.66
CA ILE A 155 1.02 -2.44 7.83
C ILE A 155 1.35 -3.27 9.06
N ASP A 156 0.40 -3.36 9.99
CA ASP A 156 0.56 -4.20 11.18
C ASP A 156 0.34 -5.68 10.84
N THR A 157 1.18 -6.54 11.40
CA THR A 157 1.15 -7.98 11.18
C THR A 157 0.11 -8.62 12.10
N VAL A 158 -1.16 -8.54 11.72
CA VAL A 158 -2.29 -9.10 12.48
C VAL A 158 -2.60 -10.54 12.04
N PHE A 159 -2.60 -10.77 10.74
CA PHE A 159 -2.85 -12.09 10.15
C PHE A 159 -1.52 -12.75 9.81
N VAL A 160 -1.13 -13.78 10.55
CA VAL A 160 0.14 -14.50 10.35
C VAL A 160 -0.09 -15.99 10.22
N LYS A 161 0.47 -16.59 9.19
CA LYS A 161 0.58 -18.03 8.97
C LYS A 161 2.04 -18.43 8.75
N ASP A 162 2.50 -19.41 9.47
CA ASP A 162 3.84 -20.01 9.34
C ASP A 162 3.91 -21.14 8.31
N MET A 163 2.76 -21.54 7.76
CA MET A 163 2.63 -22.60 6.76
C MET A 163 1.76 -22.15 5.58
N TYR A 164 2.14 -22.56 4.38
CA TYR A 164 1.28 -22.53 3.20
C TYR A 164 1.24 -23.93 2.59
N LYS A 165 0.08 -24.59 2.62
CA LYS A 165 -0.04 -26.03 2.36
C LYS A 165 0.95 -26.80 3.26
N THR A 166 1.91 -27.52 2.67
CA THR A 166 2.96 -28.28 3.39
C THR A 166 4.28 -27.51 3.52
N TYR A 167 4.35 -26.29 3.01
CA TYR A 167 5.56 -25.47 2.99
C TYR A 167 5.65 -24.58 4.22
N LYS A 168 6.75 -24.70 4.97
CA LYS A 168 7.05 -23.81 6.07
C LYS A 168 7.51 -22.46 5.56
N LEU A 169 6.88 -21.40 6.04
CA LEU A 169 7.17 -20.03 5.65
C LEU A 169 8.25 -19.42 6.56
N ASP A 170 9.47 -19.94 6.48
CA ASP A 170 10.62 -19.46 7.21
C ASP A 170 11.54 -18.56 6.33
N GLU A 171 12.62 -18.05 6.93
CA GLU A 171 13.57 -17.16 6.24
C GLU A 171 14.21 -17.83 5.02
N GLN A 172 14.54 -19.12 5.13
CA GLN A 172 15.19 -19.86 4.04
C GLN A 172 14.25 -20.04 2.84
N PHE A 173 12.99 -20.38 3.08
CA PHE A 173 12.01 -20.49 2.00
C PHE A 173 11.66 -19.13 1.43
N GLY A 174 11.59 -18.08 2.27
CA GLY A 174 11.48 -16.68 1.81
C GLY A 174 12.61 -16.30 0.87
N TRP A 175 13.85 -16.59 1.25
CA TRP A 175 15.01 -16.36 0.42
C TRP A 175 14.89 -17.03 -0.96
N PHE A 176 14.45 -18.29 -0.98
CA PHE A 176 14.29 -19.03 -2.23
C PHE A 176 13.23 -18.40 -3.15
N ILE A 177 12.09 -18.00 -2.60
CA ILE A 177 11.06 -17.28 -3.35
C ILE A 177 11.64 -15.97 -3.92
N GLY A 178 12.37 -15.19 -3.12
CA GLY A 178 13.04 -13.97 -3.57
C GLY A 178 14.07 -14.22 -4.68
N ALA A 179 14.91 -15.23 -4.51
CA ALA A 179 15.91 -15.63 -5.51
C ALA A 179 15.25 -16.11 -6.83
N TYR A 180 14.13 -16.83 -6.75
CA TYR A 180 13.35 -17.20 -7.92
C TYR A 180 12.74 -15.98 -8.62
N LEU A 181 12.20 -15.04 -7.88
CA LEU A 181 11.65 -13.81 -8.45
C LEU A 181 12.70 -12.98 -9.17
N ALA A 182 13.93 -12.91 -8.64
CA ALA A 182 15.05 -12.23 -9.29
C ALA A 182 15.57 -13.01 -10.50
N GLU A 183 16.14 -14.17 -10.25
CA GLU A 183 17.04 -14.91 -11.16
C GLU A 183 16.46 -16.26 -11.65
N GLY A 184 15.21 -16.58 -11.23
CA GLY A 184 14.61 -17.88 -11.48
C GLY A 184 13.91 -17.99 -12.83
N ASN A 185 13.86 -19.21 -13.33
CA ASN A 185 13.07 -19.60 -14.49
C ASN A 185 12.55 -21.03 -14.34
N LEU A 186 11.39 -21.32 -14.91
CA LEU A 186 10.79 -22.65 -14.95
C LEU A 186 10.78 -23.18 -16.38
N ASN A 187 11.12 -24.45 -16.51
CA ASN A 187 10.92 -25.21 -17.73
C ASN A 187 10.27 -26.55 -17.34
N TYR A 188 8.94 -26.65 -17.46
CA TYR A 188 8.13 -27.72 -16.88
C TYR A 188 8.43 -27.88 -15.38
N ASN A 189 9.00 -29.03 -14.98
CA ASN A 189 9.33 -29.33 -13.57
C ASN A 189 10.76 -28.93 -13.19
N GLU A 190 11.56 -28.44 -14.16
CA GLU A 190 12.92 -27.97 -13.91
C GLU A 190 12.90 -26.52 -13.40
N ILE A 191 13.35 -26.33 -12.20
CA ILE A 191 13.58 -25.02 -11.59
C ILE A 191 15.05 -24.66 -11.82
N SER A 192 15.29 -23.45 -12.33
CA SER A 192 16.64 -22.97 -12.58
C SER A 192 16.84 -21.58 -11.96
N ILE A 193 17.96 -21.37 -11.27
CA ILE A 193 18.38 -20.08 -10.73
C ILE A 193 19.75 -19.75 -11.29
N THR A 194 19.88 -18.61 -11.95
CA THR A 194 21.13 -18.22 -12.64
C THR A 194 21.81 -17.09 -11.86
N ASN A 195 22.87 -17.44 -11.15
CA ASN A 195 23.70 -16.46 -10.44
C ASN A 195 25.11 -17.01 -10.28
N ILE A 196 26.14 -16.16 -10.41
CA ILE A 196 27.56 -16.55 -10.28
C ILE A 196 28.04 -16.69 -8.84
N SER A 197 27.25 -16.20 -7.88
CA SER A 197 27.60 -16.22 -6.47
C SER A 197 27.49 -17.63 -5.89
N GLU A 198 28.53 -18.07 -5.21
CA GLU A 198 28.54 -19.34 -4.46
C GLU A 198 27.42 -19.36 -3.41
N TYR A 199 27.12 -18.22 -2.79
CA TYR A 199 26.01 -18.08 -1.85
C TYR A 199 24.67 -18.49 -2.46
N TYR A 200 24.37 -18.04 -3.70
CA TYR A 200 23.15 -18.46 -4.41
C TYR A 200 23.15 -19.95 -4.76
N ILE A 201 24.27 -20.45 -5.24
CA ILE A 201 24.44 -21.86 -5.62
C ILE A 201 24.18 -22.77 -4.42
N GLU A 202 24.84 -22.51 -3.29
CA GLU A 202 24.74 -23.32 -2.09
C GLU A 202 23.34 -23.22 -1.43
N ASN A 203 22.72 -22.05 -1.38
CA ASN A 203 21.37 -21.93 -0.84
C ASN A 203 20.33 -22.61 -1.75
N THR A 204 20.49 -22.55 -3.08
CA THR A 204 19.63 -23.29 -4.01
C THR A 204 19.76 -24.81 -3.80
N LYS A 205 21.00 -25.32 -3.61
CA LYS A 205 21.25 -26.73 -3.29
C LYS A 205 20.60 -27.13 -1.96
N LYS A 206 20.69 -26.29 -0.93
CA LYS A 206 20.03 -26.55 0.39
C LYS A 206 18.53 -26.66 0.23
N ILE A 207 17.91 -25.77 -0.52
CA ILE A 207 16.46 -25.84 -0.80
C ILE A 207 16.12 -27.13 -1.54
N ALA A 208 16.83 -27.48 -2.61
CA ALA A 208 16.59 -28.74 -3.34
C ALA A 208 16.71 -29.95 -2.43
N GLY A 209 17.72 -29.95 -1.53
CA GLY A 209 17.92 -31.01 -0.53
C GLY A 209 16.76 -31.18 0.43
N LEU A 210 16.03 -30.11 0.81
CA LEU A 210 14.82 -30.22 1.64
C LEU A 210 13.70 -31.03 0.96
N PHE A 211 13.71 -31.09 -0.37
CA PHE A 211 12.77 -31.86 -1.18
C PHE A 211 13.37 -33.20 -1.67
N GLY A 212 14.52 -33.61 -1.13
CA GLY A 212 15.21 -34.85 -1.55
C GLY A 212 15.71 -34.80 -3.00
N LYS A 213 16.05 -33.58 -3.51
CA LYS A 213 16.50 -33.37 -4.90
C LYS A 213 17.97 -32.96 -4.92
N GLU A 214 18.67 -33.44 -5.96
CA GLU A 214 20.03 -33.02 -6.24
C GLU A 214 20.05 -31.93 -7.32
N CYS A 215 20.98 -31.00 -7.20
CA CYS A 215 21.17 -29.93 -8.16
C CYS A 215 22.26 -30.26 -9.19
N ARG A 216 21.97 -29.91 -10.44
CA ARG A 216 22.98 -29.84 -11.50
C ARG A 216 23.43 -28.38 -11.65
N VAL A 217 24.73 -28.13 -11.61
CA VAL A 217 25.30 -26.80 -11.84
C VAL A 217 25.84 -26.77 -13.28
N VAL A 218 25.38 -25.81 -14.06
CA VAL A 218 25.74 -25.63 -15.48
C VAL A 218 26.44 -24.29 -15.63
N GLU A 219 27.70 -24.32 -16.05
CA GLU A 219 28.45 -23.13 -16.39
C GLU A 219 28.40 -22.89 -17.90
N LYS A 220 28.19 -21.66 -18.30
CA LYS A 220 28.25 -21.22 -19.69
C LYS A 220 29.11 -19.97 -19.80
N GLN A 221 29.99 -19.95 -20.81
CA GLN A 221 30.70 -18.73 -21.20
C GLN A 221 29.90 -18.08 -22.33
N GLY A 222 29.37 -16.89 -22.07
CA GLY A 222 28.61 -16.10 -23.04
C GLY A 222 29.39 -14.88 -23.52
N GLU A 223 28.80 -14.13 -24.41
CA GLU A 223 29.36 -12.89 -24.98
C GLU A 223 29.59 -11.82 -23.88
N TYR A 224 28.76 -11.81 -22.83
CA TYR A 224 28.82 -10.85 -21.72
C TYR A 224 29.50 -11.39 -20.45
N GLY A 225 30.16 -12.57 -20.54
CA GLY A 225 30.87 -13.18 -19.43
C GLY A 225 30.38 -14.56 -19.04
N LYS A 226 30.86 -15.04 -17.89
CA LYS A 226 30.48 -16.35 -17.33
C LYS A 226 29.10 -16.28 -16.68
N SER A 227 28.25 -17.26 -16.92
CA SER A 227 26.99 -17.48 -16.20
C SER A 227 26.96 -18.86 -15.56
N ILE A 228 26.43 -18.97 -14.35
CA ILE A 228 26.28 -20.23 -13.63
C ILE A 228 24.78 -20.40 -13.30
N THR A 229 24.22 -21.53 -13.75
CA THR A 229 22.82 -21.87 -13.50
C THR A 229 22.75 -23.14 -12.66
N THR A 230 22.12 -23.04 -11.50
CA THR A 230 21.80 -24.17 -10.64
C THR A 230 20.40 -24.66 -10.94
N LYS A 231 20.28 -25.97 -11.26
CA LYS A 231 19.03 -26.57 -11.74
C LYS A 231 18.67 -27.81 -10.95
N PHE A 232 17.39 -28.00 -10.69
CA PHE A 232 16.84 -29.22 -10.11
C PHE A 232 15.40 -29.46 -10.55
N ASN A 233 14.95 -30.72 -10.51
CA ASN A 233 13.59 -31.08 -10.87
C ASN A 233 12.76 -31.34 -9.61
N CYS A 234 11.68 -30.59 -9.44
CA CYS A 234 10.71 -30.79 -8.38
C CYS A 234 9.33 -30.32 -8.83
N GLU A 235 8.47 -31.27 -9.18
CA GLU A 235 7.13 -31.00 -9.74
C GLU A 235 6.29 -30.14 -8.80
N ALA A 236 6.14 -30.55 -7.53
CA ALA A 236 5.31 -29.84 -6.55
C ALA A 236 5.78 -28.38 -6.31
N LEU A 237 7.09 -28.17 -6.28
CA LEU A 237 7.65 -26.85 -6.08
C LEU A 237 7.55 -25.98 -7.37
N ALA A 238 7.73 -26.60 -8.54
CA ALA A 238 7.54 -25.92 -9.82
C ALA A 238 6.09 -25.49 -10.03
N GLU A 239 5.12 -26.34 -9.69
CA GLU A 239 3.69 -26.02 -9.70
C GLU A 239 3.37 -24.86 -8.73
N LEU A 240 3.91 -24.90 -7.52
CA LEU A 240 3.74 -23.81 -6.56
C LEU A 240 4.25 -22.49 -7.14
N LEU A 241 5.49 -22.46 -7.65
CA LEU A 241 6.09 -21.27 -8.23
C LEU A 241 5.29 -20.74 -9.42
N LEU A 242 4.89 -21.64 -10.33
CA LEU A 242 4.11 -21.27 -11.52
C LEU A 242 2.78 -20.63 -11.15
N THR A 243 2.05 -21.23 -10.21
CA THR A 243 0.70 -20.78 -9.83
C THR A 243 0.70 -19.54 -8.95
N THR A 244 1.72 -19.37 -8.09
CA THR A 244 1.74 -18.27 -7.11
C THR A 244 2.69 -17.12 -7.47
N CYS A 245 3.82 -17.41 -8.11
CA CYS A 245 4.83 -16.41 -8.48
C CYS A 245 4.83 -16.07 -9.99
N GLY A 246 4.28 -16.94 -10.83
CA GLY A 246 4.37 -16.81 -12.28
C GLY A 246 5.74 -17.20 -12.85
N ASN A 247 5.89 -17.14 -14.16
CA ASN A 247 7.13 -17.43 -14.85
C ASN A 247 7.39 -16.41 -15.98
N GLY A 248 8.65 -16.07 -16.20
CA GLY A 248 9.05 -15.04 -17.16
C GLY A 248 8.98 -13.61 -16.61
N SER A 249 9.79 -12.73 -17.18
CA SER A 249 10.07 -11.39 -16.64
C SER A 249 8.86 -10.46 -16.52
N PHE A 250 7.80 -10.67 -17.30
CA PHE A 250 6.59 -9.84 -17.30
C PHE A 250 5.51 -10.36 -16.35
N MET A 251 5.54 -11.66 -16.03
CA MET A 251 4.45 -12.34 -15.31
C MET A 251 4.75 -12.59 -13.83
N LYS A 252 5.99 -12.37 -13.40
CA LYS A 252 6.38 -12.58 -12.01
C LYS A 252 5.65 -11.66 -11.05
N LYS A 253 5.23 -12.19 -9.92
CA LYS A 253 4.58 -11.47 -8.82
C LYS A 253 4.98 -12.12 -7.49
N VAL A 254 4.90 -11.35 -6.41
CA VAL A 254 5.05 -11.92 -5.07
C VAL A 254 3.86 -12.83 -4.79
N PRO A 255 4.06 -14.05 -4.25
CA PRO A 255 2.95 -14.93 -3.94
C PRO A 255 2.07 -14.34 -2.84
N ASP A 256 0.75 -14.51 -2.96
CA ASP A 256 -0.21 -13.92 -2.02
C ASP A 256 0.08 -14.29 -0.56
N PHE A 257 0.45 -15.53 -0.30
CA PHE A 257 0.76 -15.98 1.06
C PHE A 257 1.92 -15.21 1.74
N ALA A 258 2.77 -14.52 0.97
CA ALA A 258 3.84 -13.70 1.53
C ALA A 258 3.32 -12.52 2.37
N PHE A 259 2.12 -12.02 2.07
CA PHE A 259 1.50 -10.93 2.82
C PHE A 259 1.05 -11.34 4.23
N THR A 260 0.78 -12.62 4.44
CA THR A 260 0.44 -13.21 5.75
C THR A 260 1.55 -14.08 6.33
N ALA A 261 2.70 -14.19 5.67
CA ALA A 261 3.84 -14.93 6.17
C ALA A 261 4.49 -14.24 7.39
N PRO A 262 5.26 -14.95 8.21
CA PRO A 262 6.06 -14.36 9.27
C PRO A 262 7.06 -13.32 8.76
N HIS A 263 7.53 -12.47 9.67
CA HIS A 263 8.49 -11.41 9.35
C HIS A 263 9.80 -11.96 8.76
N GLU A 264 10.26 -13.09 9.28
CA GLU A 264 11.46 -13.80 8.84
C GLU A 264 11.35 -14.25 7.37
N PHE A 265 10.19 -14.74 6.96
CA PHE A 265 9.94 -15.09 5.56
C PHE A 265 10.05 -13.86 4.65
N LYS A 266 9.41 -12.76 5.03
CA LYS A 266 9.46 -11.49 4.27
C LYS A 266 10.89 -10.95 4.19
N LYS A 267 11.65 -11.05 5.29
CA LYS A 267 13.08 -10.69 5.33
C LYS A 267 13.88 -11.54 4.33
N GLY A 268 13.72 -12.86 4.38
CA GLY A 268 14.37 -13.77 3.43
C GLY A 268 14.00 -13.43 1.98
N LEU A 269 12.74 -13.18 1.69
CA LEU A 269 12.26 -12.79 0.37
C LEU A 269 13.00 -11.55 -0.17
N PHE A 270 13.14 -10.52 0.64
CA PHE A 270 13.88 -9.33 0.24
C PHE A 270 15.38 -9.61 0.07
N GLN A 271 16.00 -10.39 0.94
CA GLN A 271 17.40 -10.78 0.78
C GLN A 271 17.62 -11.55 -0.53
N GLY A 272 16.81 -12.57 -0.79
CA GLY A 272 16.89 -13.34 -2.03
C GLY A 272 16.65 -12.51 -3.28
N TYR A 273 15.75 -11.55 -3.24
CA TYR A 273 15.47 -10.69 -4.39
C TYR A 273 16.54 -9.60 -4.59
N PHE A 274 16.90 -8.86 -3.54
CA PHE A 274 17.84 -7.73 -3.65
C PHE A 274 19.29 -8.15 -3.75
N ASP A 275 19.68 -9.33 -3.29
CA ASP A 275 21.02 -9.89 -3.55
C ASP A 275 21.20 -10.28 -5.03
N GLY A 276 20.11 -10.61 -5.76
CA GLY A 276 20.09 -10.87 -7.20
C GLY A 276 19.95 -9.59 -8.03
N ASP A 277 18.77 -8.99 -7.98
CA ASP A 277 18.37 -7.85 -8.83
C ASP A 277 18.52 -6.48 -8.15
N GLY A 278 18.96 -6.44 -6.90
CA GLY A 278 19.11 -5.20 -6.15
C GLY A 278 20.40 -4.44 -6.50
N ASN A 279 20.32 -3.13 -6.41
CA ASN A 279 21.46 -2.24 -6.59
C ASN A 279 21.60 -1.30 -5.38
N PHE A 280 22.71 -1.42 -4.68
CA PHE A 280 23.07 -0.58 -3.54
C PHE A 280 24.15 0.41 -4.00
N GLN A 281 23.79 1.69 -4.08
CA GLN A 281 24.65 2.75 -4.57
C GLN A 281 25.03 3.72 -3.44
N CYS A 282 26.32 3.98 -3.33
CA CYS A 282 26.89 5.01 -2.49
C CYS A 282 28.11 5.58 -3.20
N ASN A 283 27.90 6.55 -4.07
CA ASN A 283 28.96 7.27 -4.80
C ASN A 283 28.77 8.78 -4.66
N GLN A 284 29.56 9.59 -5.37
CA GLN A 284 29.51 11.06 -5.24
C GLN A 284 28.13 11.67 -5.57
N THR A 285 27.36 11.05 -6.45
CA THR A 285 26.11 11.60 -6.99
C THR A 285 24.87 10.79 -6.62
N HIS A 286 24.99 9.50 -6.37
CA HIS A 286 23.87 8.60 -6.16
C HIS A 286 23.98 7.85 -4.83
N HIS A 287 22.93 7.94 -4.04
CA HIS A 287 22.79 7.28 -2.74
C HIS A 287 21.41 6.66 -2.70
N GLN A 288 21.31 5.35 -2.97
CA GLN A 288 20.01 4.69 -3.04
C GLN A 288 20.13 3.16 -2.95
N ILE A 289 19.04 2.55 -2.52
CA ILE A 289 18.78 1.12 -2.64
C ILE A 289 17.65 1.00 -3.68
N ARG A 290 17.89 0.26 -4.75
CA ARG A 290 16.88 0.12 -5.81
C ARG A 290 16.85 -1.27 -6.42
N CYS A 291 15.73 -1.62 -7.00
CA CYS A 291 15.61 -2.74 -7.93
C CYS A 291 14.71 -2.35 -9.10
N CYS A 292 14.69 -3.19 -10.12
CA CYS A 292 13.81 -3.00 -11.28
C CYS A 292 13.25 -4.33 -11.78
N SER A 293 12.11 -4.27 -12.45
CA SER A 293 11.46 -5.42 -13.09
C SER A 293 10.66 -4.98 -14.30
N ARG A 294 10.44 -5.90 -15.22
CA ARG A 294 9.47 -5.74 -16.30
C ARG A 294 8.04 -6.03 -15.85
N SER A 295 7.86 -6.65 -14.69
CA SER A 295 6.56 -6.87 -14.06
C SER A 295 6.22 -5.68 -13.16
N GLU A 296 5.19 -4.94 -13.51
CA GLU A 296 4.62 -3.88 -12.69
C GLU A 296 4.10 -4.45 -11.36
N GLN A 297 3.40 -5.59 -11.44
CA GLN A 297 2.81 -6.23 -10.26
C GLN A 297 3.87 -6.62 -9.24
N LEU A 298 5.02 -7.14 -9.67
CA LEU A 298 6.13 -7.47 -8.78
C LEU A 298 6.63 -6.24 -8.02
N ILE A 299 6.79 -5.11 -8.70
CA ILE A 299 7.24 -3.86 -8.07
C ILE A 299 6.20 -3.31 -7.07
N LYS A 300 4.91 -3.36 -7.41
CA LYS A 300 3.82 -3.00 -6.50
C LYS A 300 3.82 -3.87 -5.25
N ASP A 301 3.89 -5.18 -5.42
CA ASP A 301 3.88 -6.15 -4.32
C ASP A 301 5.09 -5.96 -3.38
N LEU A 302 6.29 -5.78 -3.93
CA LEU A 302 7.49 -5.48 -3.14
C LEU A 302 7.34 -4.17 -2.37
N ALA A 303 6.80 -3.12 -3.01
CA ALA A 303 6.53 -1.86 -2.33
C ALA A 303 5.55 -1.99 -1.16
N LEU A 304 4.49 -2.81 -1.32
CA LEU A 304 3.53 -3.07 -0.23
C LEU A 304 4.14 -3.90 0.90
N ILE A 305 4.95 -4.94 0.58
CA ILE A 305 5.59 -5.76 1.61
C ILE A 305 6.62 -4.97 2.42
N LEU A 306 7.31 -3.99 1.83
CA LEU A 306 8.20 -3.07 2.56
C LEU A 306 7.48 -2.34 3.69
N ASN A 307 6.18 -2.11 3.57
CA ASN A 307 5.39 -1.45 4.62
C ASN A 307 5.29 -2.27 5.92
N TYR A 308 5.48 -3.60 5.86
CA TYR A 308 5.60 -4.43 7.08
C TYR A 308 6.91 -4.19 7.84
N PHE A 309 7.90 -3.59 7.17
CA PHE A 309 9.16 -3.13 7.78
C PHE A 309 9.14 -1.63 8.07
N SER A 310 8.02 -0.94 7.87
CA SER A 310 7.90 0.52 7.93
C SER A 310 8.91 1.24 7.03
N ILE A 311 9.20 0.64 5.88
CA ILE A 311 10.07 1.20 4.83
C ILE A 311 9.20 1.56 3.65
N PHE A 312 9.28 2.82 3.21
CA PHE A 312 8.54 3.30 2.05
C PHE A 312 9.43 3.34 0.81
N GLY A 313 8.98 2.67 -0.25
CA GLY A 313 9.66 2.66 -1.54
C GLY A 313 8.93 3.56 -2.56
N ASN A 314 9.67 4.35 -3.32
CA ASN A 314 9.14 5.11 -4.44
C ASN A 314 9.14 4.26 -5.70
N MET A 315 8.10 4.36 -6.49
CA MET A 315 7.98 3.67 -7.76
C MET A 315 8.24 4.64 -8.93
N LYS A 316 8.81 4.12 -9.99
CA LYS A 316 9.01 4.86 -11.23
C LYS A 316 8.93 3.88 -12.39
N SER A 317 8.42 4.33 -13.51
CA SER A 317 8.43 3.57 -14.75
C SER A 317 9.13 4.35 -15.85
N GLU A 318 9.79 3.65 -16.75
CA GLU A 318 10.41 4.22 -17.94
C GLU A 318 10.37 3.24 -19.11
N MET A 319 10.35 3.78 -20.33
CA MET A 319 10.48 2.96 -21.54
C MET A 319 11.94 2.57 -21.75
N ASN A 320 12.21 1.27 -21.83
CA ASN A 320 13.54 0.73 -22.03
C ASN A 320 13.51 -0.34 -23.13
N LYS A 321 14.25 -0.13 -24.23
CA LYS A 321 14.34 -1.08 -25.37
C LYS A 321 12.99 -1.61 -25.84
N GLY A 322 11.99 -0.73 -25.97
CA GLY A 322 10.65 -1.06 -26.51
C GLY A 322 9.70 -1.73 -25.52
N SER A 323 10.04 -1.81 -24.24
CA SER A 323 9.14 -2.29 -23.17
C SER A 323 9.24 -1.44 -21.90
N MET A 324 8.20 -1.47 -21.10
CA MET A 324 8.21 -0.79 -19.81
C MET A 324 9.16 -1.46 -18.83
N LEU A 325 9.89 -0.66 -18.09
CA LEU A 325 10.71 -1.07 -16.95
C LEU A 325 10.24 -0.31 -15.72
N TYR A 326 9.93 -1.05 -14.67
CA TYR A 326 9.42 -0.52 -13.40
C TYR A 326 10.52 -0.59 -12.35
N HIS A 327 10.67 0.48 -11.60
CA HIS A 327 11.69 0.63 -10.57
C HIS A 327 11.05 0.77 -9.19
N LEU A 328 11.68 0.18 -8.19
CA LEU A 328 11.44 0.43 -6.78
C LEU A 328 12.69 1.07 -6.18
N ASN A 329 12.55 2.28 -5.65
CA ASN A 329 13.64 3.03 -5.06
C ASN A 329 13.38 3.28 -3.59
N ILE A 330 14.24 2.78 -2.72
CA ILE A 330 14.19 3.01 -1.28
C ILE A 330 15.08 4.22 -0.97
N SER A 331 14.48 5.24 -0.36
CA SER A 331 15.20 6.45 0.02
C SER A 331 16.35 6.14 0.98
N PRO A 332 17.50 6.82 0.87
CA PRO A 332 18.64 6.66 1.76
C PRO A 332 18.30 6.78 3.24
N LYS A 333 17.29 7.55 3.61
CA LYS A 333 16.83 7.69 5.00
C LYS A 333 16.48 6.35 5.66
N TYR A 334 16.09 5.35 4.87
CA TYR A 334 15.74 4.01 5.35
C TYR A 334 16.93 3.03 5.34
N ALA A 335 18.15 3.45 4.92
CA ALA A 335 19.28 2.54 4.77
C ALA A 335 19.64 1.81 6.08
N LYS A 336 19.64 2.51 7.20
CA LYS A 336 19.89 1.93 8.53
C LYS A 336 18.81 0.94 8.94
N GLN A 337 17.54 1.29 8.70
CA GLN A 337 16.39 0.43 8.98
C GLN A 337 16.40 -0.81 8.08
N TYR A 338 16.69 -0.64 6.79
CA TYR A 338 16.86 -1.76 5.85
C TYR A 338 18.00 -2.68 6.31
N GLN A 339 19.15 -2.13 6.70
CA GLN A 339 20.28 -2.92 7.19
C GLN A 339 19.92 -3.72 8.44
N SER A 340 19.20 -3.14 9.41
CA SER A 340 18.88 -3.80 10.68
C SER A 340 17.76 -4.84 10.57
N GLN A 341 16.77 -4.61 9.71
CA GLN A 341 15.57 -5.45 9.64
C GLN A 341 15.61 -6.47 8.49
N ILE A 342 16.26 -6.14 7.38
CA ILE A 342 16.32 -6.98 6.18
C ILE A 342 17.77 -7.42 5.94
N GLY A 343 18.67 -6.48 5.71
CA GLY A 343 20.05 -6.74 5.38
C GLY A 343 20.25 -7.23 3.94
N THR A 344 21.47 -7.58 3.62
CA THR A 344 21.92 -8.18 2.35
C THR A 344 23.21 -8.95 2.62
N VAL A 345 23.43 -10.05 1.94
CA VAL A 345 24.66 -10.83 2.05
C VAL A 345 25.67 -10.39 0.99
N LEU A 346 25.24 -10.30 -0.26
CA LEU A 346 26.15 -10.01 -1.39
C LEU A 346 26.55 -8.52 -1.48
N HIS A 347 25.78 -7.64 -0.88
CA HIS A 347 26.01 -6.20 -0.92
C HIS A 347 26.22 -5.57 0.46
N ALA A 348 26.61 -6.38 1.45
CA ALA A 348 26.75 -5.95 2.85
C ALA A 348 27.69 -4.74 3.01
N ASP A 349 28.83 -4.74 2.34
CA ASP A 349 29.79 -3.62 2.40
C ASP A 349 29.23 -2.34 1.77
N LYS A 350 28.53 -2.46 0.63
CA LYS A 350 27.92 -1.31 -0.03
C LYS A 350 26.82 -0.69 0.84
N LEU A 351 25.99 -1.53 1.47
CA LEU A 351 24.93 -1.10 2.39
C LEU A 351 25.54 -0.44 3.64
N ALA A 352 26.56 -1.04 4.24
CA ALA A 352 27.26 -0.47 5.40
C ALA A 352 27.89 0.89 5.07
N ASN A 353 28.49 1.04 3.89
CA ASN A 353 29.04 2.32 3.44
C ASN A 353 27.95 3.36 3.23
N LEU A 354 26.81 2.97 2.66
CA LEU A 354 25.65 3.86 2.51
C LEU A 354 25.14 4.35 3.88
N VAL A 355 24.99 3.44 4.84
CA VAL A 355 24.54 3.80 6.21
C VAL A 355 25.53 4.78 6.85
N LYS A 356 26.83 4.49 6.84
CA LYS A 356 27.87 5.40 7.36
C LYS A 356 27.85 6.76 6.68
N PHE A 357 27.65 6.78 5.36
CA PHE A 357 27.57 8.04 4.61
C PHE A 357 26.37 8.87 5.04
N ILE A 358 25.20 8.26 5.19
CA ILE A 358 23.98 8.95 5.63
C ILE A 358 24.12 9.49 7.06
N GLU A 359 24.69 8.71 7.98
CA GLU A 359 24.93 9.17 9.36
C GLU A 359 25.85 10.38 9.42
N ARG A 360 26.89 10.45 8.57
CA ARG A 360 27.81 11.61 8.49
C ARG A 360 27.21 12.84 7.81
N ASN A 361 26.24 12.66 6.93
CA ASN A 361 25.68 13.72 6.09
C ASN A 361 24.18 13.94 6.34
N ASP A 362 23.69 13.59 7.52
CA ASP A 362 22.28 13.58 7.88
C ASP A 362 21.54 14.87 7.50
N ILE A 363 22.16 16.04 7.68
CA ILE A 363 21.58 17.36 7.35
C ILE A 363 21.26 17.52 5.86
N ARG A 364 22.07 16.95 4.95
CA ARG A 364 21.89 17.07 3.50
C ARG A 364 20.70 16.25 2.98
N PHE A 365 20.34 15.17 3.67
CA PHE A 365 19.26 14.26 3.30
C PHE A 365 17.93 14.54 4.01
N LEU A 366 17.82 15.68 4.68
CA LEU A 366 16.61 16.11 5.38
C LEU A 366 15.53 16.65 4.48
N SER A 367 15.85 17.12 3.26
CA SER A 367 14.85 17.66 2.37
C SER A 367 14.01 16.53 1.77
N GLU A 368 12.94 16.18 2.43
CA GLU A 368 11.94 15.27 1.87
C GLU A 368 11.13 15.96 0.78
N GLN A 369 11.06 15.30 -0.37
CA GLN A 369 10.28 15.80 -1.50
C GLN A 369 8.88 15.17 -1.55
N ILE A 370 8.69 14.02 -0.93
CA ILE A 370 7.47 13.21 -1.00
C ILE A 370 6.66 13.38 0.27
N ASP A 371 7.14 12.87 1.40
CA ASP A 371 6.41 12.85 2.67
C ASP A 371 6.43 14.20 3.36
N LYS A 372 5.49 15.08 3.02
CA LYS A 372 5.34 16.40 3.63
C LYS A 372 3.97 16.52 4.28
N ILE A 373 3.97 16.99 5.51
CA ILE A 373 2.81 17.08 6.38
C ILE A 373 2.34 18.54 6.43
N ASN A 374 1.06 18.76 6.14
CA ASN A 374 0.46 20.09 6.14
C ASN A 374 -0.02 20.51 7.55
N GLY A 375 -0.14 21.84 7.77
CA GLY A 375 -0.85 22.41 8.89
C GLY A 375 -0.08 22.46 10.22
N LEU A 376 1.23 22.15 10.25
CA LEU A 376 2.03 22.14 11.48
C LEU A 376 2.98 23.35 11.64
N GLY A 377 3.06 24.23 10.65
CA GLY A 377 4.03 25.31 10.64
C GLY A 377 3.85 26.30 11.79
N GLU A 378 2.62 26.73 12.07
CA GLU A 378 2.30 27.62 13.19
C GLU A 378 2.54 26.96 14.54
N ILE A 379 2.22 25.68 14.67
CA ILE A 379 2.43 24.89 15.88
C ILE A 379 3.92 24.82 16.22
N ILE A 380 4.78 24.53 15.24
CA ILE A 380 6.24 24.50 15.42
C ILE A 380 6.76 25.87 15.85
N ALA A 381 6.30 26.94 15.21
CA ALA A 381 6.70 28.29 15.56
C ALA A 381 6.25 28.67 16.97
N HIS A 382 5.02 28.30 17.35
CA HIS A 382 4.48 28.52 18.69
C HIS A 382 5.28 27.76 19.77
N CYS A 383 5.54 26.47 19.57
CA CYS A 383 6.35 25.66 20.49
C CYS A 383 7.75 26.23 20.70
N GLY A 384 8.44 26.59 19.62
CA GLY A 384 9.77 27.17 19.69
C GLY A 384 9.80 28.51 20.48
N LYS A 385 8.75 29.32 20.31
CA LYS A 385 8.59 30.60 21.08
C LYS A 385 8.29 30.34 22.55
N THR A 386 7.32 29.50 22.84
CA THR A 386 6.85 29.19 24.20
C THR A 386 7.96 28.58 25.04
N LEU A 387 8.73 27.67 24.51
CA LEU A 387 9.88 27.04 25.16
C LEU A 387 11.15 27.92 25.16
N ARG A 388 11.10 29.13 24.60
CA ARG A 388 12.23 30.07 24.54
C ARG A 388 13.48 29.45 23.90
N LEU A 389 13.31 28.62 22.89
CA LEU A 389 14.42 27.92 22.25
C LEU A 389 15.31 28.90 21.48
N PRO A 390 16.65 28.73 21.48
CA PRO A 390 17.56 29.59 20.75
C PRO A 390 17.32 29.48 19.23
N GLY A 391 17.44 30.60 18.52
CA GLY A 391 17.23 30.66 17.07
C GLY A 391 15.76 30.65 16.64
N GLN A 392 14.80 30.83 17.56
CA GLN A 392 13.36 30.83 17.29
C GLN A 392 12.96 31.67 16.08
N SER A 393 13.48 32.90 15.93
CA SER A 393 13.15 33.77 14.79
C SER A 393 13.70 33.28 13.47
N ARG A 394 14.84 32.56 13.47
CA ARG A 394 15.49 32.03 12.27
C ARG A 394 15.11 30.61 11.93
N THR A 395 14.87 29.77 12.93
CA THR A 395 14.65 28.34 12.77
C THR A 395 13.17 27.97 12.88
N TYR A 396 12.54 28.33 14.00
CA TYR A 396 11.14 27.94 14.25
C TYR A 396 10.15 28.92 13.61
N GLY A 397 10.40 30.23 13.66
CA GLY A 397 9.56 31.26 13.03
C GLY A 397 9.48 31.13 11.51
N PHE A 398 10.52 30.54 10.88
CA PHE A 398 10.51 30.22 9.44
C PHE A 398 9.31 29.36 9.03
N TRP A 399 8.88 28.44 9.91
CA TRP A 399 7.80 27.50 9.60
C TRP A 399 6.40 28.13 9.69
N LYS A 400 6.26 29.29 10.35
CA LYS A 400 4.95 29.93 10.56
C LYS A 400 4.12 30.10 9.29
N ASN A 401 4.79 30.45 8.18
CA ASN A 401 4.13 30.70 6.89
C ASN A 401 4.39 29.58 5.89
N LYS A 402 4.73 28.38 6.34
CA LYS A 402 4.94 27.22 5.48
C LYS A 402 3.75 26.29 5.51
N ASP A 403 3.26 25.90 4.35
CA ASP A 403 2.11 25.03 4.18
C ASP A 403 2.42 23.59 4.58
N SER A 404 3.68 23.16 4.46
CA SER A 404 4.07 21.78 4.73
C SER A 404 5.50 21.65 5.26
N ILE A 405 5.73 20.60 6.05
CA ILE A 405 7.04 20.23 6.60
C ILE A 405 7.32 18.74 6.30
N GLY A 406 8.56 18.40 5.92
CA GLY A 406 8.98 17.01 5.79
C GLY A 406 8.97 16.28 7.14
N ARG A 407 8.49 15.03 7.16
CA ARG A 407 8.35 14.23 8.41
C ARG A 407 9.66 14.14 9.20
N ARG A 408 10.78 13.89 8.53
CA ARG A 408 12.08 13.80 9.19
C ARG A 408 12.52 15.09 9.88
N THR A 409 12.21 16.24 9.28
CA THR A 409 12.43 17.53 9.93
C THR A 409 11.51 17.71 11.14
N LEU A 410 10.26 17.26 11.02
CA LEU A 410 9.30 17.28 12.11
C LEU A 410 9.73 16.37 13.27
N GLU A 411 10.26 15.19 12.99
CA GLU A 411 10.83 14.26 14.00
C GLU A 411 11.94 14.91 14.82
N LYS A 412 12.81 15.70 14.19
CA LYS A 412 13.86 16.44 14.89
C LYS A 412 13.30 17.50 15.84
N TYR A 413 12.29 18.24 15.39
CA TYR A 413 11.62 19.21 16.25
C TYR A 413 10.87 18.53 17.40
N TYR A 414 10.15 17.43 17.11
CA TYR A 414 9.49 16.63 18.14
C TYR A 414 10.47 16.19 19.22
N LYS A 415 11.63 15.67 18.86
CA LYS A 415 12.65 15.26 19.80
C LYS A 415 13.11 16.42 20.70
N VAL A 416 13.42 17.57 20.10
CA VAL A 416 13.85 18.77 20.86
C VAL A 416 12.77 19.24 21.83
N PHE A 417 11.51 19.28 21.39
CA PHE A 417 10.39 19.72 22.22
C PHE A 417 10.09 18.71 23.34
N ASN A 418 10.12 17.41 23.04
CA ASN A 418 9.82 16.35 23.98
C ASN A 418 10.91 16.17 25.05
N GLU A 419 12.16 16.52 24.76
CA GLU A 419 13.27 16.51 25.72
C GLU A 419 13.36 17.78 26.58
N HIS A 420 12.56 18.84 26.28
CA HIS A 420 12.61 20.10 26.99
C HIS A 420 11.98 19.99 28.40
N PRO A 421 12.60 20.58 29.44
CA PRO A 421 12.06 20.54 30.81
C PRO A 421 10.63 21.07 30.96
N ASP A 422 10.30 22.13 30.22
CA ASP A 422 8.99 22.81 30.27
C ASP A 422 7.98 22.27 29.23
N LYS A 423 8.17 21.07 28.71
CA LYS A 423 7.31 20.49 27.65
C LYS A 423 5.82 20.41 27.99
N GLU A 424 5.47 20.33 29.27
CA GLU A 424 4.07 20.28 29.71
C GLU A 424 3.28 21.54 29.33
N ILE A 425 3.95 22.68 29.11
CA ILE A 425 3.31 23.93 28.66
C ILE A 425 2.76 23.81 27.22
N ILE A 426 3.37 22.94 26.42
CA ILE A 426 3.00 22.70 25.01
C ILE A 426 2.44 21.29 24.79
N LYS A 427 1.85 20.69 25.81
CA LYS A 427 1.41 19.28 25.78
C LYS A 427 0.45 18.98 24.62
N ASP A 428 -0.50 19.85 24.36
CA ASP A 428 -1.50 19.65 23.30
C ASP A 428 -0.86 19.75 21.92
N GLU A 429 -0.02 20.74 21.70
CA GLU A 429 0.74 20.89 20.45
C GLU A 429 1.72 19.72 20.25
N LEU A 430 2.37 19.28 21.32
CA LEU A 430 3.30 18.16 21.28
C LEU A 430 2.56 16.86 20.88
N SER A 431 1.36 16.65 21.37
CA SER A 431 0.50 15.51 20.99
C SER A 431 0.15 15.52 19.49
N LEU A 432 -0.17 16.69 18.92
CA LEU A 432 -0.44 16.81 17.47
C LEU A 432 0.80 16.53 16.62
N ILE A 433 1.98 16.98 17.07
CA ILE A 433 3.25 16.69 16.42
C ILE A 433 3.55 15.19 16.50
N GLU A 434 3.37 14.57 17.68
CA GLU A 434 3.59 13.14 17.89
C GLU A 434 2.70 12.28 16.99
N GLN A 435 1.41 12.62 16.88
CA GLN A 435 0.48 11.95 15.95
C GLN A 435 1.02 11.96 14.52
N ALA A 436 1.46 13.13 14.04
CA ALA A 436 1.98 13.30 12.70
C ALA A 436 3.31 12.53 12.49
N VAL A 437 4.22 12.57 13.47
CA VAL A 437 5.50 11.84 13.41
C VAL A 437 5.28 10.34 13.41
N SER A 438 4.36 9.84 14.23
CA SER A 438 4.05 8.41 14.38
C SER A 438 3.01 7.88 13.39
N SER A 439 2.68 8.64 12.36
CA SER A 439 1.71 8.28 11.32
C SER A 439 2.12 7.02 10.53
N ASN A 440 1.15 6.23 10.14
CA ASN A 440 1.32 5.03 9.32
C ASN A 440 1.12 5.29 7.81
N VAL A 441 0.98 6.56 7.42
CA VAL A 441 0.85 6.96 6.02
C VAL A 441 1.89 8.01 5.64
N VAL A 442 2.27 7.99 4.37
CA VAL A 442 3.05 9.04 3.70
C VAL A 442 2.06 9.99 3.03
N TRP A 443 2.24 11.29 3.23
CA TRP A 443 1.44 12.33 2.56
C TRP A 443 2.11 12.71 1.24
N ASP A 444 1.64 12.09 0.15
CA ASP A 444 2.23 12.20 -1.17
C ASP A 444 1.52 13.23 -2.04
N GLU A 445 2.29 13.98 -2.80
CA GLU A 445 1.83 15.09 -3.63
C GLU A 445 1.24 14.58 -4.95
N ILE A 446 0.06 15.06 -5.30
CA ILE A 446 -0.56 14.87 -6.60
C ILE A 446 0.19 15.71 -7.62
N ILE A 447 0.73 15.08 -8.65
CA ILE A 447 1.50 15.74 -9.71
C ILE A 447 0.75 15.85 -11.03
N ASN A 448 -0.28 15.03 -11.25
CA ASN A 448 -1.11 15.04 -12.44
C ASN A 448 -2.46 14.39 -12.18
N ILE A 449 -3.52 14.89 -12.79
CA ILE A 449 -4.85 14.30 -12.79
C ILE A 449 -5.34 14.22 -14.24
N GLU A 450 -5.53 13.01 -14.73
CA GLU A 450 -6.08 12.75 -16.05
C GLU A 450 -7.57 12.44 -15.94
N TYR A 451 -8.38 13.01 -16.82
CA TYR A 451 -9.81 12.76 -16.88
C TYR A 451 -10.16 12.07 -18.19
N TYR A 452 -11.06 11.09 -18.12
CA TYR A 452 -11.57 10.42 -19.30
C TYR A 452 -13.02 9.96 -19.09
N THR A 453 -13.74 9.78 -20.21
CA THR A 453 -15.09 9.25 -20.20
C THR A 453 -15.04 7.78 -20.57
N PRO A 454 -15.45 6.86 -19.66
CA PRO A 454 -15.47 5.43 -19.96
C PRO A 454 -16.60 5.09 -20.92
N GLU A 455 -16.53 3.88 -21.49
CA GLU A 455 -17.64 3.34 -22.26
C GLU A 455 -18.88 3.14 -21.36
N GLN A 456 -20.08 3.37 -21.91
CA GLN A 456 -21.34 3.33 -21.15
C GLN A 456 -21.68 1.97 -20.53
N THR A 457 -21.01 0.89 -20.96
CA THR A 457 -21.21 -0.48 -20.44
C THR A 457 -20.35 -0.82 -19.22
N ASN A 458 -19.47 0.09 -18.81
CA ASN A 458 -18.57 -0.17 -17.71
C ASN A 458 -19.28 -0.02 -16.36
N PHE A 459 -18.94 -0.90 -15.45
CA PHE A 459 -19.35 -0.84 -14.05
C PHE A 459 -18.20 -0.35 -13.17
N VAL A 460 -18.56 0.26 -12.07
CA VAL A 460 -17.67 0.65 -10.98
C VAL A 460 -18.17 0.05 -9.67
N TYR A 461 -17.27 -0.11 -8.73
CA TYR A 461 -17.47 -0.92 -7.53
C TYR A 461 -16.98 -0.18 -6.29
N ASP A 462 -17.57 -0.45 -5.13
CA ASP A 462 -17.13 0.10 -3.86
C ASP A 462 -17.21 -0.93 -2.73
N PHE A 463 -16.41 -0.69 -1.69
CA PHE A 463 -16.47 -1.40 -0.41
C PHE A 463 -17.09 -0.51 0.66
N THR A 464 -17.98 -1.06 1.44
CA THR A 464 -18.39 -0.43 2.70
C THR A 464 -17.57 -1.00 3.83
N VAL A 465 -16.79 -0.14 4.48
CA VAL A 465 -15.92 -0.47 5.59
C VAL A 465 -16.36 0.31 6.83
N PRO A 466 -17.11 -0.30 7.75
CA PRO A 466 -17.59 0.36 8.96
C PRO A 466 -16.42 0.89 9.82
N GLY A 467 -16.66 1.98 10.52
CA GLY A 467 -15.68 2.61 11.39
C GLY A 467 -14.79 3.60 10.64
N ASN A 468 -13.68 3.16 10.08
CA ASN A 468 -12.73 4.05 9.41
C ASN A 468 -13.23 4.57 8.06
N GLN A 469 -14.14 3.85 7.41
CA GLN A 469 -14.72 4.19 6.11
C GLN A 469 -13.65 4.38 5.00
N THR A 470 -12.56 3.64 5.09
CA THR A 470 -11.41 3.77 4.17
C THR A 470 -10.90 2.40 3.74
N PHE A 471 -10.32 2.33 2.54
CA PHE A 471 -9.66 1.12 2.05
C PHE A 471 -8.46 1.42 1.13
N MET A 472 -7.53 0.49 1.07
CA MET A 472 -6.28 0.60 0.33
C MET A 472 -6.37 -0.06 -1.04
N THR A 473 -5.86 0.61 -2.06
CA THR A 473 -5.65 0.06 -3.41
C THR A 473 -4.32 -0.69 -3.51
N ASP A 474 -4.08 -1.37 -4.63
CA ASP A 474 -2.84 -2.14 -4.89
C ASP A 474 -1.57 -1.29 -4.97
N TYR A 475 -1.70 -0.01 -5.27
CA TYR A 475 -0.60 0.96 -5.20
C TYR A 475 -0.33 1.47 -3.78
N GLY A 476 -1.13 1.04 -2.80
CA GLY A 476 -1.04 1.52 -1.42
C GLY A 476 -1.71 2.88 -1.18
N VAL A 477 -2.37 3.46 -2.19
CA VAL A 477 -3.19 4.67 -2.02
C VAL A 477 -4.43 4.30 -1.21
N ILE A 478 -4.73 5.09 -0.17
CA ILE A 478 -5.92 4.86 0.64
C ILE A 478 -6.99 5.87 0.24
N VAL A 479 -8.18 5.34 -0.03
CA VAL A 479 -9.35 6.12 -0.43
C VAL A 479 -10.46 5.97 0.60
N HIS A 480 -11.42 6.88 0.58
CA HIS A 480 -12.61 6.81 1.42
C HIS A 480 -13.67 5.97 0.70
N ASN A 481 -14.41 5.11 1.42
CA ASN A 481 -15.58 4.49 0.83
C ASN A 481 -16.68 5.55 0.59
N THR A 482 -17.66 5.20 -0.21
CA THR A 482 -18.80 6.08 -0.41
C THR A 482 -19.52 6.30 0.92
N LEU A 483 -19.82 7.56 1.24
CA LEU A 483 -20.70 7.90 2.36
C LEU A 483 -22.11 7.41 2.06
N ASN A 484 -22.42 6.18 2.47
CA ASN A 484 -23.69 5.56 2.16
C ASN A 484 -24.79 6.03 3.12
N THR A 485 -25.73 6.77 2.60
CA THR A 485 -27.03 7.01 3.25
C THR A 485 -27.97 5.80 3.14
N PHE A 486 -27.62 4.77 2.33
CA PHE A 486 -28.43 3.58 2.06
C PHE A 486 -28.46 2.52 3.15
N HIS A 487 -27.53 2.52 4.09
CA HIS A 487 -27.44 1.49 5.15
C HIS A 487 -28.70 1.36 6.03
N PHE A 488 -29.69 2.22 5.85
CA PHE A 488 -30.91 2.23 6.67
C PHE A 488 -32.21 1.95 5.92
N ALA A 489 -32.16 1.77 4.59
CA ALA A 489 -33.39 1.53 3.83
C ALA A 489 -33.90 0.08 3.86
N GLY A 490 -33.08 -0.89 4.25
CA GLY A 490 -33.41 -2.33 4.19
C GLY A 490 -33.42 -3.09 5.51
N VAL A 491 -32.83 -2.54 6.60
CA VAL A 491 -32.84 -3.21 7.90
C VAL A 491 -33.70 -2.41 8.86
N ALA A 492 -34.80 -3.02 9.32
CA ALA A 492 -35.63 -2.48 10.38
C ALA A 492 -34.80 -2.26 11.65
N SER A 493 -34.10 -1.12 11.72
CA SER A 493 -33.52 -0.64 12.95
C SER A 493 -34.61 -0.28 13.91
N LYS A 494 -34.51 -0.72 15.16
CA LYS A 494 -35.45 -0.42 16.25
C LYS A 494 -35.50 1.06 16.66
N SER A 495 -34.91 1.97 15.89
CA SER A 495 -35.07 3.41 16.10
C SER A 495 -35.94 3.99 14.98
N ASN A 496 -37.11 4.54 15.35
CA ASN A 496 -38.11 5.18 14.48
C ASN A 496 -37.60 6.45 13.77
N VAL A 497 -36.41 6.45 13.18
CA VAL A 497 -35.91 7.60 12.42
C VAL A 497 -35.66 7.19 10.98
N THR A 498 -36.65 7.51 10.13
CA THR A 498 -36.48 7.43 8.67
C THR A 498 -35.48 8.48 8.18
N ARG A 499 -34.57 8.06 7.28
CA ARG A 499 -33.60 8.95 6.61
C ARG A 499 -33.63 8.72 5.10
N GLY A 500 -33.11 9.68 4.31
CA GLY A 500 -33.06 9.58 2.85
C GLY A 500 -34.41 9.86 2.18
N VAL A 501 -34.66 9.25 1.00
CA VAL A 501 -35.87 9.44 0.20
C VAL A 501 -37.18 9.19 0.99
N PRO A 502 -37.29 8.12 1.82
CA PRO A 502 -38.47 7.91 2.65
C PRO A 502 -38.75 9.06 3.62
N ARG A 503 -37.70 9.73 4.14
CA ARG A 503 -37.88 10.90 5.00
C ARG A 503 -38.37 12.12 4.25
N ILE A 504 -37.96 12.27 2.99
CA ILE A 504 -38.41 13.36 2.11
C ILE A 504 -39.88 13.14 1.76
N GLU A 505 -40.29 11.92 1.44
CA GLU A 505 -41.71 11.56 1.19
C GLU A 505 -42.57 11.82 2.43
N GLU A 506 -42.06 11.46 3.62
CA GLU A 506 -42.74 11.71 4.90
C GLU A 506 -42.85 13.23 5.22
N ILE A 507 -41.94 14.05 4.77
CA ILE A 507 -41.96 15.51 4.98
C ILE A 507 -42.83 16.22 3.92
N LEU A 508 -42.98 15.65 2.72
CA LEU A 508 -43.71 16.22 1.60
C LEU A 508 -45.19 15.74 1.55
N SER A 509 -45.55 14.64 2.24
CA SER A 509 -46.90 14.17 2.44
C SER A 509 -47.56 14.81 3.66
#